data_fa858746720c65b150c40bbe7b886736
#
_entry.id   fa858746720c65b150c40bbe7b886736
#
_cell.length_a   1.000
_cell.length_b   1.000
_cell.length_c   1.000
_cell.angle_alpha   90.00
_cell.angle_beta   90.00
_cell.angle_gamma   90.00
#
_symmetry.space_group_name_H-M   'P 1'
#
loop_
_entity.id
_entity.type
_entity.pdbx_description
1 polymer ?
#
loop_
_entity_poly.entity_id
_entity_poly.type
_entity_poly.pdbx_seq_one_letter_code
_entity_poly.pdbx_strand_id
1 'polypeptide(L)'
;MCGIAGAVNFKLAYPALMGTMLHRGPDEQDGFRHNNVDLFHFRLSILDLSGGKQPMTLQDRYTLVFNGQIYNHLDLRKQFALQCRTHSDTETLLHLYEKLGEQMLPHLDGMFAFAIY
;
A
#
# COMPACT_ATOMS: atom_id res chain seq x y z
N MET A 1 3.36 6.85 -11.28
CA MET A 1 2.50 6.34 -10.19
C MET A 1 2.37 4.84 -10.31
N CYS A 2 2.31 4.17 -9.18
CA CYS A 2 2.22 2.71 -9.08
C CYS A 2 0.92 2.14 -9.67
N GLY A 3 0.84 0.82 -9.76
CA GLY A 3 -0.38 0.09 -10.07
C GLY A 3 -0.76 -0.81 -8.92
N ILE A 4 -2.04 -0.95 -8.65
CA ILE A 4 -2.56 -1.91 -7.68
C ILE A 4 -3.68 -2.74 -8.31
N ALA A 5 -3.75 -4.00 -7.92
CA ALA A 5 -4.85 -4.89 -8.27
C ALA A 5 -5.24 -5.72 -7.05
N GLY A 6 -6.50 -6.09 -6.97
CA GLY A 6 -6.99 -6.93 -5.88
C GLY A 6 -8.22 -7.70 -6.29
N ALA A 7 -8.42 -8.86 -5.66
CA ALA A 7 -9.57 -9.72 -5.88
C ALA A 7 -9.97 -10.42 -4.58
N VAL A 8 -11.26 -10.64 -4.43
CA VAL A 8 -11.85 -11.45 -3.36
C VAL A 8 -12.64 -12.59 -4.01
N ASN A 9 -12.42 -13.82 -3.54
CA ASN A 9 -13.01 -15.05 -4.10
C ASN A 9 -12.60 -15.33 -5.55
N PHE A 10 -11.48 -14.75 -5.99
CA PHE A 10 -10.96 -14.87 -7.34
C PHE A 10 -9.44 -14.78 -7.31
N LYS A 11 -8.75 -15.60 -8.10
CA LYS A 11 -7.28 -15.51 -8.24
C LYS A 11 -6.91 -14.62 -9.41
N LEU A 12 -6.07 -13.64 -9.15
CA LEU A 12 -5.49 -12.78 -10.19
C LEU A 12 -4.58 -13.60 -11.12
N ALA A 13 -4.74 -13.40 -12.42
CA ALA A 13 -3.86 -13.99 -13.43
C ALA A 13 -2.64 -13.08 -13.60
N TYR A 14 -1.56 -13.31 -12.86
CA TYR A 14 -0.36 -12.47 -12.87
C TYR A 14 0.23 -12.23 -14.27
N PRO A 15 0.30 -13.24 -15.18
CA PRO A 15 0.78 -12.96 -16.54
C PRO A 15 -0.08 -11.93 -17.29
N ALA A 16 -1.39 -11.93 -17.11
CA ALA A 16 -2.29 -10.95 -17.71
C ALA A 16 -2.10 -9.56 -17.09
N LEU A 17 -1.91 -9.49 -15.76
CA LEU A 17 -1.58 -8.24 -15.06
C LEU A 17 -0.25 -7.65 -15.55
N MET A 18 0.79 -8.49 -15.73
CA MET A 18 2.07 -8.04 -16.27
C MET A 18 1.91 -7.43 -17.65
N GLY A 19 1.10 -8.05 -18.51
CA GLY A 19 0.83 -7.53 -19.86
C GLY A 19 0.09 -6.19 -19.89
N THR A 20 -0.73 -5.90 -18.87
CA THR A 20 -1.59 -4.71 -18.87
C THR A 20 -1.11 -3.59 -17.95
N MET A 21 -0.41 -3.90 -16.88
CA MET A 21 -0.12 -2.95 -15.80
C MET A 21 1.37 -2.67 -15.56
N LEU A 22 2.28 -3.39 -16.21
CA LEU A 22 3.73 -3.22 -16.00
C LEU A 22 4.20 -1.77 -16.22
N HIS A 23 3.60 -1.06 -17.18
CA HIS A 23 3.91 0.34 -17.45
C HIS A 23 3.61 1.29 -16.28
N ARG A 24 2.75 0.87 -15.35
CA ARG A 24 2.41 1.65 -14.16
C ARG A 24 3.51 1.63 -13.10
N GLY A 25 4.22 0.50 -13.00
CA GLY A 25 5.27 0.34 -12.01
C GLY A 25 6.27 -0.72 -12.45
N PRO A 26 7.25 -0.33 -13.29
CA PRO A 26 8.22 -1.29 -13.84
C PRO A 26 9.33 -1.68 -12.87
N ASP A 27 9.50 -0.97 -11.75
CA ASP A 27 10.66 -1.14 -10.87
C ASP A 27 10.57 -2.41 -10.03
N GLU A 28 9.41 -2.69 -9.47
CA GLU A 28 9.15 -3.91 -8.68
C GLU A 28 7.71 -4.37 -8.87
N GLN A 29 7.52 -5.68 -8.86
CA GLN A 29 6.19 -6.30 -8.87
C GLN A 29 6.15 -7.39 -7.81
N ASP A 30 5.12 -7.38 -6.98
CA ASP A 30 4.94 -8.38 -5.95
C ASP A 30 3.45 -8.57 -5.61
N GLY A 31 3.12 -9.73 -5.07
CA GLY A 31 1.77 -10.14 -4.73
C GLY A 31 1.66 -10.70 -3.31
N PHE A 32 0.44 -10.66 -2.80
CA PHE A 32 0.07 -11.27 -1.53
C PHE A 32 -1.19 -12.09 -1.75
N ARG A 33 -1.15 -13.35 -1.34
CA ARG A 33 -2.26 -14.28 -1.41
C ARG A 33 -2.50 -14.91 -0.06
N HIS A 34 -3.70 -14.73 0.46
CA HIS A 34 -4.11 -15.35 1.72
C HIS A 34 -5.61 -15.62 1.70
N ASN A 35 -5.99 -16.88 1.99
CA ASN A 35 -7.39 -17.31 1.93
C ASN A 35 -8.01 -16.99 0.55
N ASN A 36 -9.09 -16.21 0.54
CA ASN A 36 -9.83 -15.80 -0.66
C ASN A 36 -9.43 -14.40 -1.16
N VAL A 37 -8.35 -13.83 -0.64
CA VAL A 37 -7.88 -12.48 -1.02
C VAL A 37 -6.58 -12.57 -1.80
N ASP A 38 -6.50 -11.82 -2.88
CA ASP A 38 -5.33 -11.71 -3.73
C ASP A 38 -5.06 -10.22 -3.99
N LEU A 39 -3.88 -9.73 -3.59
CA LEU A 39 -3.44 -8.36 -3.79
C LEU A 39 -2.16 -8.34 -4.62
N PHE A 40 -2.02 -7.39 -5.52
CA PHE A 40 -0.83 -7.23 -6.34
C PHE A 40 -0.43 -5.77 -6.48
N HIS A 41 0.88 -5.52 -6.47
CA HIS A 41 1.44 -4.18 -6.58
C HIS A 41 2.48 -4.09 -7.69
N PHE A 42 2.37 -3.03 -8.48
CA PHE A 42 3.36 -2.60 -9.47
C PHE A 42 3.98 -1.31 -8.97
N ARG A 43 5.26 -1.34 -8.66
CA ARG A 43 5.94 -0.22 -8.01
C ARG A 43 6.66 0.65 -9.03
N LEU A 44 6.41 1.96 -8.94
CA LEU A 44 7.27 3.01 -9.44
C LEU A 44 7.91 3.70 -8.23
N SER A 45 9.20 3.54 -8.05
CA SER A 45 9.93 3.98 -6.86
C SER A 45 10.18 5.49 -6.92
N ILE A 46 9.38 6.26 -6.18
CA ILE A 46 9.51 7.72 -6.08
C ILE A 46 10.02 8.12 -4.70
N LEU A 47 9.39 7.58 -3.64
CA LEU A 47 9.77 7.81 -2.26
C LEU A 47 10.31 6.53 -1.64
N ASP A 48 11.35 6.65 -0.83
CA ASP A 48 11.96 5.56 -0.09
C ASP A 48 12.21 4.31 -0.94
N LEU A 49 13.29 4.35 -1.72
CA LEU A 49 13.68 3.26 -2.63
C LEU A 49 13.79 1.91 -1.93
N SER A 50 14.18 1.89 -0.66
CA SER A 50 14.40 0.68 0.11
C SER A 50 13.23 0.27 1.01
N GLY A 51 12.50 1.24 1.57
CA GLY A 51 11.50 1.01 2.61
C GLY A 51 10.04 0.98 2.14
N GLY A 52 9.76 1.40 0.90
CA GLY A 52 8.40 1.49 0.36
C GLY A 52 7.91 0.25 -0.37
N LYS A 53 8.49 -0.92 -0.12
CA LYS A 53 8.06 -2.18 -0.77
C LYS A 53 6.63 -2.54 -0.43
N GLN A 54 5.91 -3.03 -1.43
CA GLN A 54 4.52 -3.44 -1.31
C GLN A 54 4.27 -4.76 -2.07
N PRO A 55 3.28 -5.56 -1.68
CA PRO A 55 2.37 -5.35 -0.55
C PRO A 55 3.12 -5.23 0.78
N MET A 56 2.69 -4.30 1.64
CA MET A 56 3.32 -4.10 2.95
C MET A 56 2.44 -4.69 4.04
N THR A 57 3.04 -5.51 4.91
CA THR A 57 2.34 -6.16 6.01
C THR A 57 2.81 -5.61 7.35
N LEU A 58 1.87 -5.33 8.24
CA LEU A 58 2.12 -4.88 9.60
C LEU A 58 1.71 -5.99 10.58
N GLN A 59 2.68 -6.48 11.37
CA GLN A 59 2.46 -7.45 12.47
C GLN A 59 1.72 -8.73 12.05
N ASP A 60 1.90 -9.19 10.81
CA ASP A 60 1.14 -10.32 10.23
C ASP A 60 -0.39 -10.18 10.33
N ARG A 61 -0.87 -8.97 10.53
CA ARG A 61 -2.28 -8.67 10.76
C ARG A 61 -2.94 -7.89 9.63
N TYR A 62 -2.26 -6.89 9.10
CA TYR A 62 -2.77 -6.07 8.02
C TYR A 62 -1.82 -6.08 6.84
N THR A 63 -2.33 -6.22 5.63
CA THR A 63 -1.57 -6.13 4.39
C THR A 63 -2.17 -5.07 3.49
N LEU A 64 -1.33 -4.14 3.03
CA LEU A 64 -1.72 -2.98 2.24
C LEU A 64 -1.08 -3.02 0.87
N VAL A 65 -1.88 -2.71 -0.16
CA VAL A 65 -1.41 -2.21 -1.45
C VAL A 65 -1.92 -0.78 -1.65
N PHE A 66 -1.05 0.11 -2.12
CA PHE A 66 -1.29 1.53 -2.18
C PHE A 66 -0.72 2.14 -3.45
N ASN A 67 -1.52 2.94 -4.12
CA ASN A 67 -1.11 3.78 -5.23
C ASN A 67 -1.49 5.22 -4.92
N GLY A 68 -0.51 6.07 -4.74
CA GLY A 68 -0.75 7.47 -4.44
C GLY A 68 0.36 8.12 -3.64
N GLN A 69 0.00 9.21 -3.00
CA GLN A 69 0.88 9.96 -2.12
C GLN A 69 0.06 10.64 -1.02
N ILE A 70 0.47 10.47 0.22
CA ILE A 70 -0.14 11.12 1.38
C ILE A 70 0.75 12.31 1.75
N TYR A 71 0.33 13.50 1.42
CA TYR A 71 1.14 14.72 1.55
C TYR A 71 1.46 15.07 2.99
N ASN A 72 0.53 14.82 3.92
CA ASN A 72 0.66 15.12 5.34
C ASN A 72 1.12 13.93 6.20
N HIS A 73 1.74 12.90 5.60
CA HIS A 73 2.06 11.67 6.34
C HIS A 73 3.02 11.89 7.51
N LEU A 74 3.97 12.81 7.39
CA LEU A 74 4.89 13.11 8.49
C LEU A 74 4.18 13.81 9.66
N ASP A 75 3.24 14.69 9.38
CA ASP A 75 2.43 15.36 10.41
C ASP A 75 1.51 14.36 11.11
N LEU A 76 0.95 13.40 10.38
CA LEU A 76 0.15 12.32 10.95
C LEU A 76 0.96 11.42 11.88
N ARG A 77 2.22 11.12 11.54
CA ARG A 77 3.13 10.39 12.43
C ARG A 77 3.30 11.07 13.77
N LYS A 78 3.47 12.39 13.76
CA LYS A 78 3.61 13.20 14.96
C LYS A 78 2.31 13.28 15.75
N GLN A 79 1.22 13.60 15.07
CA GLN A 79 -0.12 13.78 15.66
C GLN A 79 -0.59 12.52 16.41
N PHE A 80 -0.36 11.34 15.83
CA PHE A 80 -0.82 10.06 16.36
C PHE A 80 0.28 9.23 17.03
N ALA A 81 1.49 9.77 17.17
CA ALA A 81 2.66 9.10 17.75
C ALA A 81 2.93 7.73 17.10
N LEU A 82 2.93 7.68 15.76
CA LEU A 82 3.13 6.44 15.01
C LEU A 82 4.60 6.03 15.04
N GLN A 83 4.87 4.77 15.36
CA GLN A 83 6.22 4.20 15.45
C GLN A 83 6.62 3.56 14.11
N CYS A 84 6.89 4.37 13.10
CA CYS A 84 7.29 3.92 11.78
C CYS A 84 8.80 3.69 11.70
N ARG A 85 9.21 2.68 10.92
CA ARG A 85 10.62 2.30 10.71
C ARG A 85 11.19 2.84 9.41
N THR A 86 10.32 3.09 8.42
CA THR A 86 10.69 3.60 7.09
C THR A 86 10.26 5.05 6.93
N HIS A 87 10.66 5.67 5.83
CA HIS A 87 10.20 7.02 5.46
C HIS A 87 8.96 6.99 4.55
N SER A 88 8.40 5.80 4.30
CA SER A 88 7.28 5.61 3.38
C SER A 88 5.95 6.06 3.98
N ASP A 89 5.17 6.77 3.19
CA ASP A 89 3.77 7.08 3.51
C ASP A 89 2.89 5.83 3.55
N THR A 90 3.29 4.77 2.86
CA THR A 90 2.66 3.44 2.92
C THR A 90 2.63 2.89 4.35
N GLU A 91 3.74 2.96 5.05
CA GLU A 91 3.84 2.53 6.45
C GLU A 91 2.99 3.40 7.37
N THR A 92 2.95 4.70 7.10
CA THR A 92 2.08 5.63 7.84
C THR A 92 0.61 5.22 7.73
N LEU A 93 0.15 4.87 6.53
CA LEU A 93 -1.24 4.39 6.33
C LEU A 93 -1.54 3.14 7.15
N LEU A 94 -0.64 2.16 7.18
CA LEU A 94 -0.83 0.93 7.96
C LEU A 94 -0.93 1.19 9.45
N HIS A 95 -0.01 1.96 10.01
CA HIS A 95 -0.04 2.33 11.43
C HIS A 95 -1.27 3.17 11.79
N LEU A 96 -1.67 4.06 10.89
CA LEU A 96 -2.84 4.89 11.10
C LEU A 96 -4.12 4.04 11.07
N TYR A 97 -4.21 3.08 10.14
CA TYR A 97 -5.33 2.14 10.09
C TYR A 97 -5.39 1.25 11.33
N GLU A 98 -4.26 0.74 11.80
CA GLU A 98 -4.21 -0.03 13.05
C GLU A 98 -4.79 0.77 14.22
N LYS A 99 -4.51 2.06 14.27
CA LYS A 99 -4.93 2.93 15.37
C LYS A 99 -6.37 3.42 15.25
N LEU A 100 -6.82 3.79 14.07
CA LEU A 100 -8.09 4.49 13.83
C LEU A 100 -9.10 3.69 12.99
N GLY A 101 -8.67 2.61 12.32
CA GLY A 101 -9.52 1.93 11.35
C GLY A 101 -9.95 2.89 10.23
N GLU A 102 -11.20 2.77 9.80
CA GLU A 102 -11.76 3.63 8.74
C GLU A 102 -11.82 5.11 9.15
N GLN A 103 -11.76 5.42 10.44
CA GLN A 103 -11.73 6.80 10.94
C GLN A 103 -10.45 7.55 10.56
N MET A 104 -9.47 6.87 9.97
CA MET A 104 -8.28 7.53 9.43
C MET A 104 -8.58 8.41 8.21
N LEU A 105 -9.59 8.06 7.41
CA LEU A 105 -9.85 8.70 6.11
C LEU A 105 -9.98 10.22 6.17
N PRO A 106 -10.69 10.83 7.13
CA PRO A 106 -10.79 12.29 7.23
C PRO A 106 -9.45 13.00 7.51
N HIS A 107 -8.44 12.27 7.98
CA HIS A 107 -7.12 12.84 8.29
C HIS A 107 -6.16 12.86 7.11
N LEU A 108 -6.47 12.13 6.03
CA LEU A 108 -5.58 12.00 4.89
C LEU A 108 -5.68 13.20 3.95
N ASP A 109 -4.54 13.77 3.60
CA ASP A 109 -4.41 14.78 2.57
C ASP A 109 -3.49 14.25 1.46
N GLY A 110 -4.03 14.11 0.26
CA GLY A 110 -3.27 13.55 -0.86
C GLY A 110 -4.13 12.99 -1.98
N MET A 111 -3.47 12.30 -2.89
CA MET A 111 -4.09 11.51 -3.95
C MET A 111 -3.84 10.04 -3.68
N PHE A 112 -4.88 9.24 -3.53
CA PHE A 112 -4.67 7.86 -3.11
C PHE A 112 -5.77 6.90 -3.56
N ALA A 113 -5.34 5.67 -3.81
CA ALA A 113 -6.18 4.48 -3.86
C ALA A 113 -5.44 3.36 -3.10
N PHE A 114 -6.13 2.63 -2.27
CA PHE A 114 -5.52 1.54 -1.52
C PHE A 114 -6.52 0.44 -1.19
N ALA A 115 -5.98 -0.73 -0.87
CA ALA A 115 -6.72 -1.83 -0.28
C ALA A 115 -5.94 -2.36 0.93
N ILE A 116 -6.64 -2.62 2.02
CA ILE A 116 -6.11 -3.23 3.24
C ILE A 116 -6.89 -4.50 3.52
N TYR A 117 -6.14 -5.60 3.73
CA TYR A 117 -6.67 -6.89 4.15
C TYR A 117 -6.21 -7.20 5.56
#